data_e5b0308b87330143362d35793fb6de02
#
_entry.id   e5b0308b87330143362d35793fb6de02
#
_cell.length_a   1.000
_cell.length_b   1.000
_cell.length_c   1.000
_cell.angle_alpha   90.00
_cell.angle_beta   90.00
_cell.angle_gamma   90.00
#
_symmetry.space_group_name_H-M   'P 1'
#
loop_
_entity.id
_entity.type
_entity.pdbx_description
1 polymer ?
#
loop_
_entity_poly.entity_id
_entity_poly.type
_entity_poly.pdbx_seq_one_letter_code
_entity_poly.pdbx_strand_id
1 'polypeptide(L)'
;DLRRVDWSVGISYGDDVDVARKAVLAILVLCVFGIVAIAITPKSYDLQVGSVPEENITAPREVEDTAATDALKKRAREAVSPVYSKDGAETVTMQEKIQAYYEEIDQVRNHAFVQLDAVSSQWEAAGQIGPAPTIEMVLTEAFYQELNQLMPEQVDNETLHQLLLATDAQWQTAKNQATESSNAAFENGVGEDAVALTRDGVQKQLEALDVPDVCKQMAMKPITKYLNANLLYDEDATEEARDKAENDVTPVVYKKGQVIVKSGEEVTEDQFAVLQILGMVAG
;
A
#
# COMPACT_ATOMS: atom_id res chain seq x y z
N ASP A 1 -13.24 92.98 72.40
CA ASP A 1 -13.57 91.94 71.39
C ASP A 1 -12.29 91.25 70.97
N LEU A 2 -12.10 90.09 71.57
CA LEU A 2 -11.00 89.18 71.25
C LEU A 2 -11.51 88.08 70.33
N ARG A 3 -11.13 88.12 69.03
CA ARG A 3 -11.36 86.99 68.11
C ARG A 3 -10.26 85.98 68.36
N ARG A 4 -10.67 84.80 68.81
CA ARG A 4 -9.83 83.59 68.82
C ARG A 4 -9.64 83.11 67.36
N VAL A 5 -8.41 83.01 66.97
CA VAL A 5 -8.01 82.28 65.72
C VAL A 5 -7.74 80.83 66.10
N ASP A 6 -8.58 79.94 65.61
CA ASP A 6 -8.49 78.48 65.84
C ASP A 6 -7.56 77.91 64.76
N TRP A 7 -6.36 77.42 65.13
CA TRP A 7 -5.42 76.77 64.31
C TRP A 7 -5.56 75.26 64.56
N SER A 8 -6.54 74.62 63.95
CA SER A 8 -6.56 73.15 63.89
C SER A 8 -5.81 72.65 62.61
N VAL A 9 -4.52 72.44 62.80
CA VAL A 9 -3.74 71.69 61.77
C VAL A 9 -4.07 70.23 61.99
N GLY A 10 -5.05 69.74 61.23
CA GLY A 10 -5.35 68.28 61.10
C GLY A 10 -4.28 67.63 60.33
N ILE A 11 -3.27 67.07 60.98
CA ILE A 11 -2.32 66.15 60.36
C ILE A 11 -3.05 64.81 60.25
N SER A 12 -3.50 64.46 59.04
CA SER A 12 -4.03 63.15 58.70
C SER A 12 -2.88 62.14 58.67
N TYR A 13 -2.55 61.55 59.82
CA TYR A 13 -1.48 60.58 60.01
C TYR A 13 -1.87 59.18 59.51
N GLY A 14 -3.12 58.99 59.10
CA GLY A 14 -3.64 57.65 58.60
C GLY A 14 -3.40 57.37 57.13
N ASP A 15 -3.54 58.38 56.26
CA ASP A 15 -3.44 58.21 54.81
C ASP A 15 -2.00 58.00 54.31
N ASP A 16 -1.02 58.69 54.96
CA ASP A 16 0.39 58.61 54.60
C ASP A 16 0.98 57.25 54.97
N VAL A 17 0.50 56.60 56.04
CA VAL A 17 0.95 55.21 56.40
C VAL A 17 0.40 54.19 55.49
N ASP A 18 -0.83 54.35 54.99
CA ASP A 18 -1.42 53.40 53.99
C ASP A 18 -0.77 53.52 52.59
N VAL A 19 -0.44 54.71 52.18
CA VAL A 19 0.30 54.98 50.93
C VAL A 19 1.72 54.38 51.00
N ALA A 20 2.39 54.65 52.18
CA ALA A 20 3.74 54.06 52.41
C ALA A 20 3.69 52.51 52.44
N ARG A 21 2.70 51.87 53.01
CA ARG A 21 2.49 50.45 53.04
C ARG A 21 2.26 49.90 51.64
N LYS A 22 1.40 50.54 50.85
CA LYS A 22 1.16 50.11 49.40
C LYS A 22 2.39 50.28 48.56
N ALA A 23 3.18 51.34 48.76
CA ALA A 23 4.44 51.56 48.05
C ALA A 23 5.48 50.45 48.37
N VAL A 24 5.63 50.12 49.67
CA VAL A 24 6.53 49.04 50.10
C VAL A 24 6.10 47.68 49.55
N LEU A 25 4.78 47.40 49.57
CA LEU A 25 4.24 46.14 48.92
C LEU A 25 4.47 46.12 47.44
N ALA A 26 4.29 47.22 46.72
CA ALA A 26 4.55 47.28 45.28
C ALA A 26 6.04 47.08 44.98
N ILE A 27 6.95 47.64 45.73
CA ILE A 27 8.39 47.44 45.59
C ILE A 27 8.76 45.94 45.85
N LEU A 28 8.17 45.38 46.91
CA LEU A 28 8.43 43.96 47.24
C LEU A 28 7.94 43.00 46.14
N VAL A 29 6.78 43.27 45.56
CA VAL A 29 6.25 42.52 44.43
C VAL A 29 7.16 42.67 43.18
N LEU A 30 7.62 43.89 42.88
CA LEU A 30 8.56 44.14 41.78
C LEU A 30 9.91 43.45 42.02
N CYS A 31 10.43 43.46 43.24
CA CYS A 31 11.65 42.74 43.58
C CYS A 31 11.50 41.23 43.43
N VAL A 32 10.39 40.66 43.92
CA VAL A 32 10.10 39.24 43.75
C VAL A 32 9.95 38.89 42.25
N PHE A 33 9.23 39.70 41.49
CA PHE A 33 9.08 39.54 40.07
C PHE A 33 10.43 39.63 39.34
N GLY A 34 11.29 40.56 39.70
CA GLY A 34 12.65 40.72 39.17
C GLY A 34 13.52 39.47 39.45
N ILE A 35 13.49 38.96 40.69
CA ILE A 35 14.24 37.75 41.08
C ILE A 35 13.73 36.54 40.33
N VAL A 36 12.42 36.38 40.18
CA VAL A 36 11.81 35.28 39.42
C VAL A 36 12.16 35.39 37.94
N ALA A 37 12.14 36.59 37.35
CA ALA A 37 12.52 36.82 35.95
C ALA A 37 13.99 36.44 35.68
N ILE A 38 14.91 36.81 36.59
CA ILE A 38 16.33 36.41 36.46
C ILE A 38 16.52 34.90 36.64
N ALA A 39 15.75 34.28 37.53
CA ALA A 39 15.86 32.85 37.79
C ALA A 39 15.30 31.97 36.64
N ILE A 40 14.43 32.55 35.78
CA ILE A 40 13.81 31.82 34.67
C ILE A 40 14.60 32.01 33.32
N THR A 41 15.44 33.05 33.20
CA THR A 41 16.23 33.28 31.99
C THR A 41 17.28 32.16 31.84
N PRO A 42 17.29 31.45 30.70
CA PRO A 42 18.33 30.45 30.45
C PRO A 42 19.69 31.11 30.36
N LYS A 43 20.72 30.39 30.77
CA LYS A 43 22.13 30.83 30.65
C LYS A 43 22.42 31.00 29.14
N SER A 44 22.83 32.20 28.75
CA SER A 44 23.18 32.50 27.36
C SER A 44 24.66 32.22 27.13
N TYR A 45 24.97 31.54 25.99
CA TYR A 45 26.30 31.24 25.56
C TYR A 45 26.60 31.98 24.26
N ASP A 46 27.81 32.46 24.08
CA ASP A 46 28.29 33.06 22.83
C ASP A 46 28.97 31.93 22.02
N LEU A 47 28.13 31.13 21.34
CA LEU A 47 28.57 29.97 20.55
C LEU A 47 27.99 30.04 19.15
N GLN A 48 28.73 29.44 18.22
CA GLN A 48 28.34 29.23 16.83
C GLN A 48 28.59 27.77 16.47
N VAL A 49 28.09 27.32 15.33
CA VAL A 49 28.42 25.98 14.78
C VAL A 49 29.94 25.86 14.64
N GLY A 50 30.51 24.77 15.14
CA GLY A 50 31.94 24.55 15.19
C GLY A 50 32.65 25.14 16.42
N SER A 51 31.97 25.90 17.31
CA SER A 51 32.52 26.36 18.58
C SER A 51 32.72 25.18 19.54
N VAL A 52 33.78 25.25 20.36
CA VAL A 52 34.09 24.22 21.38
C VAL A 52 33.82 24.82 22.78
N PRO A 53 32.77 24.39 23.48
CA PRO A 53 32.47 24.90 24.81
C PRO A 53 33.45 24.33 25.85
N GLU A 54 33.79 25.16 26.84
CA GLU A 54 34.66 24.76 27.95
C GLU A 54 33.92 23.94 29.03
N GLU A 55 32.60 24.02 29.05
CA GLU A 55 31.73 23.31 30.01
C GLU A 55 30.62 22.52 29.25
N ASN A 56 30.09 21.50 29.92
CA ASN A 56 28.93 20.79 29.40
C ASN A 56 27.70 21.71 29.36
N ILE A 57 27.03 21.77 28.21
CA ILE A 57 25.79 22.50 28.04
C ILE A 57 24.62 21.52 28.18
N THR A 58 23.77 21.82 29.17
CA THR A 58 22.63 20.93 29.50
C THR A 58 21.30 21.62 29.21
N ALA A 59 20.28 20.83 28.89
CA ALA A 59 18.93 21.33 28.65
C ALA A 59 18.30 21.88 29.98
N PRO A 60 17.92 23.16 30.06
CA PRO A 60 17.27 23.74 31.25
C PRO A 60 15.81 23.27 31.41
N ARG A 61 15.20 22.81 30.34
CA ARG A 61 13.87 22.24 30.26
C ARG A 61 13.86 21.15 29.19
N GLU A 62 12.80 20.36 29.12
CA GLU A 62 12.60 19.42 28.03
C GLU A 62 12.49 20.16 26.69
N VAL A 63 13.15 19.65 25.67
CA VAL A 63 13.16 20.19 24.30
C VAL A 63 13.30 19.07 23.30
N GLU A 64 12.57 19.19 22.20
CA GLU A 64 12.69 18.25 21.09
C GLU A 64 13.96 18.53 20.26
N ASP A 65 14.65 17.47 19.92
CA ASP A 65 15.68 17.45 18.87
C ASP A 65 14.97 17.27 17.53
N THR A 66 14.61 18.38 16.90
CA THR A 66 13.85 18.36 15.64
C THR A 66 14.63 17.72 14.52
N ALA A 67 15.95 17.94 14.44
CA ALA A 67 16.80 17.35 13.41
C ALA A 67 16.87 15.82 13.54
N ALA A 68 17.09 15.32 14.75
CA ALA A 68 17.10 13.88 15.02
C ALA A 68 15.70 13.26 14.80
N THR A 69 14.64 13.94 15.20
CA THR A 69 13.25 13.51 14.98
C THR A 69 12.93 13.43 13.48
N ASP A 70 13.28 14.46 12.69
CA ASP A 70 13.03 14.50 11.25
C ASP A 70 13.86 13.45 10.50
N ALA A 71 15.08 13.19 10.95
CA ALA A 71 15.90 12.10 10.42
C ALA A 71 15.27 10.72 10.67
N LEU A 72 14.67 10.50 11.85
CA LEU A 72 13.95 9.26 12.15
C LEU A 72 12.65 9.15 11.33
N LYS A 73 11.89 10.22 11.18
CA LYS A 73 10.70 10.28 10.35
C LYS A 73 11.00 9.94 8.90
N LYS A 74 12.04 10.55 8.34
CA LYS A 74 12.49 10.26 6.98
C LYS A 74 12.86 8.78 6.81
N ARG A 75 13.63 8.21 7.74
CA ARG A 75 14.00 6.78 7.72
C ARG A 75 12.78 5.88 7.83
N ALA A 76 11.82 6.21 8.69
CA ALA A 76 10.58 5.46 8.82
C ALA A 76 9.78 5.45 7.52
N ARG A 77 9.66 6.62 6.86
CA ARG A 77 9.00 6.77 5.56
C ARG A 77 9.71 5.96 4.45
N GLU A 78 11.05 6.04 4.39
CA GLU A 78 11.85 5.31 3.39
C GLU A 78 11.87 3.79 3.60
N ALA A 79 11.62 3.33 4.81
CA ALA A 79 11.57 1.89 5.14
C ALA A 79 10.24 1.23 4.75
N VAL A 80 9.21 1.99 4.39
CA VAL A 80 7.92 1.44 3.97
C VAL A 80 8.04 0.79 2.61
N SER A 81 7.71 -0.50 2.54
CA SER A 81 7.62 -1.23 1.27
C SER A 81 6.42 -0.77 0.45
N PRO A 82 6.52 -0.80 -0.89
CA PRO A 82 5.40 -0.51 -1.76
C PRO A 82 4.17 -1.37 -1.43
N VAL A 83 3.01 -0.76 -1.40
CA VAL A 83 1.72 -1.44 -1.23
C VAL A 83 1.15 -1.75 -2.60
N TYR A 84 0.56 -2.95 -2.74
CA TYR A 84 -0.11 -3.38 -3.96
C TYR A 84 -1.55 -3.71 -3.64
N SER A 85 -2.45 -3.32 -4.51
CA SER A 85 -3.87 -3.63 -4.43
C SER A 85 -4.34 -4.45 -5.64
N LYS A 86 -5.40 -5.26 -5.45
CA LYS A 86 -5.98 -6.04 -6.54
C LYS A 86 -6.91 -5.20 -7.39
N ASP A 87 -6.68 -5.22 -8.71
CA ASP A 87 -7.62 -4.68 -9.68
C ASP A 87 -8.75 -5.68 -9.92
N GLY A 88 -9.89 -5.44 -9.27
CA GLY A 88 -11.07 -6.30 -9.40
C GLY A 88 -11.71 -6.21 -10.79
N ALA A 89 -11.65 -5.06 -11.46
CA ALA A 89 -12.22 -4.88 -12.79
C ALA A 89 -11.41 -5.63 -13.85
N GLU A 90 -10.09 -5.52 -13.80
CA GLU A 90 -9.21 -6.27 -14.69
C GLU A 90 -9.32 -7.78 -14.42
N THR A 91 -9.45 -8.20 -13.16
CA THR A 91 -9.68 -9.61 -12.79
C THR A 91 -10.94 -10.15 -13.46
N VAL A 92 -12.07 -9.47 -13.35
CA VAL A 92 -13.33 -9.87 -13.98
C VAL A 92 -13.17 -9.92 -15.51
N THR A 93 -12.54 -8.91 -16.11
CA THR A 93 -12.29 -8.85 -17.56
C THR A 93 -11.48 -10.07 -18.05
N MET A 94 -10.44 -10.45 -17.32
CA MET A 94 -9.64 -11.64 -17.68
C MET A 94 -10.44 -12.94 -17.53
N GLN A 95 -11.20 -13.08 -16.45
CA GLN A 95 -12.07 -14.24 -16.23
C GLN A 95 -13.13 -14.38 -17.33
N GLU A 96 -13.78 -13.28 -17.71
CA GLU A 96 -14.78 -13.26 -18.80
C GLU A 96 -14.16 -13.66 -20.14
N LYS A 97 -12.96 -13.16 -20.47
CA LYS A 97 -12.27 -13.52 -21.71
C LYS A 97 -11.86 -15.00 -21.74
N ILE A 98 -11.36 -15.54 -20.61
CA ILE A 98 -11.03 -16.96 -20.49
C ILE A 98 -12.28 -17.82 -20.66
N GLN A 99 -13.36 -17.45 -19.99
CA GLN A 99 -14.63 -18.15 -20.06
C GLN A 99 -15.23 -18.11 -21.47
N ALA A 100 -15.25 -16.96 -22.12
CA ALA A 100 -15.74 -16.81 -23.49
C ALA A 100 -14.96 -17.68 -24.48
N TYR A 101 -13.64 -17.78 -24.30
CA TYR A 101 -12.81 -18.67 -25.14
C TYR A 101 -13.22 -20.13 -25.00
N TYR A 102 -13.49 -20.59 -23.78
CA TYR A 102 -13.96 -21.96 -23.55
C TYR A 102 -15.37 -22.18 -24.10
N GLU A 103 -16.25 -21.20 -24.00
CA GLU A 103 -17.61 -21.29 -24.56
C GLU A 103 -17.58 -21.41 -26.09
N GLU A 104 -16.69 -20.71 -26.78
CA GLU A 104 -16.51 -20.86 -28.24
C GLU A 104 -16.05 -22.28 -28.58
N ILE A 105 -15.12 -22.88 -27.85
CA ILE A 105 -14.71 -24.28 -28.05
C ILE A 105 -15.89 -25.24 -27.77
N ASP A 106 -16.64 -25.02 -26.70
CA ASP A 106 -17.81 -25.83 -26.38
C ASP A 106 -18.85 -25.77 -27.52
N GLN A 107 -19.05 -24.58 -28.12
CA GLN A 107 -19.94 -24.42 -29.27
C GLN A 107 -19.46 -25.20 -30.49
N VAL A 108 -18.16 -25.17 -30.78
CA VAL A 108 -17.56 -25.94 -31.89
C VAL A 108 -17.78 -27.47 -31.69
N ARG A 109 -17.49 -27.97 -30.48
CA ARG A 109 -17.73 -29.35 -30.12
C ARG A 109 -19.20 -29.74 -30.25
N ASN A 110 -20.08 -28.91 -29.69
CA ASN A 110 -21.52 -29.15 -29.78
C ASN A 110 -22.02 -29.15 -31.23
N HIS A 111 -21.53 -28.23 -32.09
CA HIS A 111 -21.90 -28.16 -33.48
C HIS A 111 -21.51 -29.46 -34.23
N ALA A 112 -20.33 -29.98 -33.98
CA ALA A 112 -19.86 -31.24 -34.56
C ALA A 112 -20.70 -32.46 -34.09
N PHE A 113 -21.06 -32.52 -32.80
CA PHE A 113 -21.85 -33.61 -32.26
C PHE A 113 -23.33 -33.54 -32.68
N VAL A 114 -23.90 -32.37 -32.85
CA VAL A 114 -25.24 -32.20 -33.42
C VAL A 114 -25.28 -32.70 -34.86
N GLN A 115 -24.24 -32.47 -35.66
CA GLN A 115 -24.16 -33.00 -37.00
C GLN A 115 -24.03 -34.55 -37.01
N LEU A 116 -23.24 -35.11 -36.10
CA LEU A 116 -23.13 -36.56 -35.95
C LEU A 116 -24.48 -37.20 -35.55
N ASP A 117 -25.21 -36.54 -34.60
CA ASP A 117 -26.51 -37.01 -34.14
C ASP A 117 -27.54 -37.01 -35.29
N ALA A 118 -27.52 -35.95 -36.13
CA ALA A 118 -28.37 -35.89 -37.33
C ALA A 118 -28.09 -37.04 -38.31
N VAL A 119 -26.81 -37.37 -38.59
CA VAL A 119 -26.43 -38.49 -39.43
C VAL A 119 -26.80 -39.83 -38.80
N SER A 120 -26.62 -39.96 -37.48
CA SER A 120 -26.99 -41.16 -36.72
C SER A 120 -28.50 -41.40 -36.73
N SER A 121 -29.30 -40.37 -36.59
CA SER A 121 -30.78 -40.44 -36.68
C SER A 121 -31.24 -40.88 -38.08
N GLN A 122 -30.57 -40.40 -39.17
CA GLN A 122 -30.84 -40.84 -40.52
C GLN A 122 -30.50 -42.34 -40.76
N TRP A 123 -29.38 -42.80 -40.21
CA TRP A 123 -28.94 -44.19 -40.27
C TRP A 123 -29.91 -45.11 -39.54
N GLU A 124 -30.41 -44.70 -38.36
CA GLU A 124 -31.43 -45.42 -37.62
C GLU A 124 -32.76 -45.53 -38.41
N ALA A 125 -33.22 -44.39 -38.97
CA ALA A 125 -34.42 -44.33 -39.79
C ALA A 125 -34.34 -45.22 -41.05
N ALA A 126 -33.11 -45.39 -41.60
CA ALA A 126 -32.84 -46.29 -42.74
C ALA A 126 -32.75 -47.76 -42.35
N GLY A 127 -33.01 -48.14 -41.12
CA GLY A 127 -32.99 -49.51 -40.62
C GLY A 127 -31.61 -50.02 -40.23
N GLN A 128 -30.70 -49.11 -39.88
CA GLN A 128 -29.34 -49.43 -39.38
C GLN A 128 -28.49 -50.23 -40.37
N ILE A 129 -28.62 -49.93 -41.68
CA ILE A 129 -27.88 -50.59 -42.76
C ILE A 129 -26.44 -50.04 -42.81
N GLY A 130 -25.45 -50.93 -42.69
CA GLY A 130 -24.05 -50.58 -42.67
C GLY A 130 -23.49 -50.23 -41.29
N PRO A 131 -22.24 -49.75 -41.19
CA PRO A 131 -21.62 -49.39 -39.93
C PRO A 131 -22.32 -48.19 -39.30
N ALA A 132 -22.36 -48.13 -37.96
CA ALA A 132 -22.86 -46.96 -37.24
C ALA A 132 -22.00 -45.72 -37.56
N PRO A 133 -22.62 -44.55 -37.73
CA PRO A 133 -21.87 -43.31 -37.98
C PRO A 133 -20.91 -42.99 -36.84
N THR A 134 -19.73 -42.51 -37.19
CA THR A 134 -18.72 -42.02 -36.25
C THR A 134 -18.41 -40.57 -36.56
N ILE A 135 -17.75 -39.87 -35.64
CA ILE A 135 -17.39 -38.47 -35.85
C ILE A 135 -16.50 -38.28 -37.07
N GLU A 136 -15.60 -39.22 -37.33
CA GLU A 136 -14.71 -39.21 -38.51
C GLU A 136 -15.47 -39.21 -39.85
N MET A 137 -16.65 -39.83 -39.88
CA MET A 137 -17.47 -39.86 -41.11
C MET A 137 -18.12 -38.51 -41.40
N VAL A 138 -18.27 -37.68 -40.43
CA VAL A 138 -18.85 -36.35 -40.54
C VAL A 138 -17.80 -35.28 -40.84
N LEU A 139 -16.56 -35.51 -40.42
CA LEU A 139 -15.46 -34.57 -40.54
C LEU A 139 -14.87 -34.55 -41.96
N THR A 140 -15.59 -33.89 -42.87
CA THR A 140 -15.08 -33.56 -44.20
C THR A 140 -14.20 -32.33 -44.18
N GLU A 141 -13.38 -32.11 -45.20
CA GLU A 141 -12.53 -30.92 -45.32
C GLU A 141 -13.35 -29.62 -45.23
N ALA A 142 -14.50 -29.55 -45.87
CA ALA A 142 -15.39 -28.41 -45.81
C ALA A 142 -15.92 -28.18 -44.39
N PHE A 143 -16.21 -29.25 -43.63
CA PHE A 143 -16.70 -29.15 -42.28
C PHE A 143 -15.61 -28.75 -41.31
N TYR A 144 -14.38 -29.20 -41.48
CA TYR A 144 -13.23 -28.69 -40.75
C TYR A 144 -13.04 -27.18 -40.92
N GLN A 145 -13.19 -26.68 -42.15
CA GLN A 145 -13.11 -25.24 -42.42
C GLN A 145 -14.24 -24.47 -41.73
N GLU A 146 -15.46 -25.01 -41.73
CA GLU A 146 -16.61 -24.43 -41.02
C GLU A 146 -16.37 -24.36 -39.50
N LEU A 147 -15.98 -25.48 -38.89
CA LEU A 147 -15.69 -25.57 -37.48
C LEU A 147 -14.55 -24.61 -37.07
N ASN A 148 -13.50 -24.53 -37.88
CA ASN A 148 -12.35 -23.68 -37.64
C ASN A 148 -12.71 -22.16 -37.68
N GLN A 149 -13.74 -21.79 -38.43
CA GLN A 149 -14.26 -20.41 -38.43
C GLN A 149 -14.97 -20.05 -37.12
N LEU A 150 -15.48 -21.04 -36.39
CA LEU A 150 -16.14 -20.88 -35.08
C LEU A 150 -15.15 -20.95 -33.93
N MET A 151 -13.92 -21.43 -34.17
CA MET A 151 -12.88 -21.50 -33.14
C MET A 151 -12.40 -20.09 -32.75
N PRO A 152 -12.12 -19.84 -31.44
CA PRO A 152 -11.55 -18.57 -30.97
C PRO A 152 -10.18 -18.25 -31.56
N GLU A 153 -9.46 -19.29 -31.95
CA GLU A 153 -8.21 -19.24 -32.72
C GLU A 153 -8.17 -20.43 -33.68
N GLN A 154 -7.82 -20.18 -34.92
CA GLN A 154 -7.68 -21.27 -35.91
C GLN A 154 -6.61 -22.27 -35.46
N VAL A 155 -6.92 -23.54 -35.62
CA VAL A 155 -6.02 -24.67 -35.36
C VAL A 155 -5.91 -25.52 -36.64
N ASP A 156 -4.90 -26.37 -36.69
CA ASP A 156 -4.82 -27.35 -37.76
C ASP A 156 -5.91 -28.43 -37.63
N ASN A 157 -6.21 -29.11 -38.74
CA ASN A 157 -7.26 -30.14 -38.78
C ASN A 157 -6.98 -31.30 -37.83
N GLU A 158 -5.70 -31.64 -37.60
CA GLU A 158 -5.33 -32.73 -36.67
C GLU A 158 -5.66 -32.36 -35.23
N THR A 159 -5.31 -31.14 -34.79
CA THR A 159 -5.65 -30.62 -33.46
C THR A 159 -7.18 -30.59 -33.26
N LEU A 160 -7.92 -30.11 -34.26
CA LEU A 160 -9.38 -30.08 -34.18
C LEU A 160 -9.97 -31.50 -34.15
N HIS A 161 -9.45 -32.40 -34.95
CA HIS A 161 -9.83 -33.80 -34.94
C HIS A 161 -9.63 -34.43 -33.57
N GLN A 162 -8.47 -34.33 -33.00
CA GLN A 162 -8.15 -34.88 -31.67
C GLN A 162 -9.03 -34.27 -30.58
N LEU A 163 -9.35 -32.97 -30.67
CA LEU A 163 -10.25 -32.29 -29.73
C LEU A 163 -11.69 -32.85 -29.82
N LEU A 164 -12.15 -33.22 -31.01
CA LEU A 164 -13.48 -33.80 -31.23
C LEU A 164 -13.55 -35.29 -30.86
N LEU A 165 -12.44 -36.02 -30.91
CA LEU A 165 -12.33 -37.40 -30.43
C LEU A 165 -12.32 -37.48 -28.90
N ALA A 166 -11.87 -36.44 -28.20
CA ALA A 166 -11.87 -36.41 -26.77
C ALA A 166 -13.33 -36.40 -26.20
N THR A 167 -13.56 -37.21 -25.18
CA THR A 167 -14.88 -37.21 -24.52
C THR A 167 -15.20 -35.88 -23.87
N ASP A 168 -16.48 -35.59 -23.65
CA ASP A 168 -16.89 -34.38 -22.94
C ASP A 168 -16.31 -34.33 -21.53
N ALA A 169 -16.30 -35.46 -20.83
CA ALA A 169 -15.71 -35.55 -19.49
C ALA A 169 -14.21 -35.17 -19.48
N GLN A 170 -13.43 -35.60 -20.46
CA GLN A 170 -12.02 -35.27 -20.58
C GLN A 170 -11.79 -33.79 -20.85
N TRP A 171 -12.58 -33.21 -21.78
CA TRP A 171 -12.52 -31.77 -22.06
C TRP A 171 -12.91 -30.93 -20.84
N GLN A 172 -14.06 -31.25 -20.19
CA GLN A 172 -14.51 -30.54 -19.00
C GLN A 172 -13.51 -30.63 -17.84
N THR A 173 -12.84 -31.79 -17.66
CA THR A 173 -11.81 -31.95 -16.64
C THR A 173 -10.65 -30.97 -16.85
N ALA A 174 -10.13 -30.85 -18.09
CA ALA A 174 -9.04 -29.93 -18.40
C ALA A 174 -9.49 -28.46 -18.26
N LYS A 175 -10.67 -28.13 -18.79
CA LYS A 175 -11.25 -26.79 -18.70
C LYS A 175 -11.45 -26.34 -17.25
N ASN A 176 -12.05 -27.20 -16.43
CA ASN A 176 -12.34 -26.89 -15.02
C ASN A 176 -11.02 -26.70 -14.23
N GLN A 177 -10.03 -27.57 -14.43
CA GLN A 177 -8.72 -27.41 -13.78
C GLN A 177 -8.07 -26.09 -14.13
N ALA A 178 -8.05 -25.69 -15.41
CA ALA A 178 -7.47 -24.43 -15.84
C ALA A 178 -8.21 -23.23 -15.24
N THR A 179 -9.56 -23.30 -15.21
CA THR A 179 -10.42 -22.27 -14.62
C THR A 179 -10.20 -22.14 -13.12
N GLU A 180 -10.20 -23.24 -12.37
CA GLU A 180 -9.95 -23.23 -10.93
C GLU A 180 -8.57 -22.68 -10.57
N SER A 181 -7.55 -23.14 -11.32
CA SER A 181 -6.17 -22.70 -11.09
C SER A 181 -5.97 -21.21 -11.38
N SER A 182 -6.56 -20.70 -12.46
CA SER A 182 -6.49 -19.27 -12.79
C SER A 182 -7.27 -18.42 -11.82
N ASN A 183 -8.46 -18.85 -11.38
CA ASN A 183 -9.25 -18.14 -10.39
C ASN A 183 -8.53 -18.08 -9.03
N ALA A 184 -7.93 -19.19 -8.58
CA ALA A 184 -7.13 -19.21 -7.36
C ALA A 184 -5.92 -18.26 -7.45
N ALA A 185 -5.27 -18.17 -8.61
CA ALA A 185 -4.20 -17.21 -8.84
C ALA A 185 -4.70 -15.76 -8.75
N PHE A 186 -5.83 -15.43 -9.37
CA PHE A 186 -6.43 -14.09 -9.29
C PHE A 186 -6.87 -13.72 -7.88
N GLU A 187 -7.37 -14.68 -7.11
CA GLU A 187 -7.73 -14.44 -5.70
C GLU A 187 -6.50 -14.13 -4.84
N ASN A 188 -5.39 -14.78 -5.09
CA ASN A 188 -4.12 -14.51 -4.41
C ASN A 188 -3.46 -13.20 -4.86
N GLY A 189 -3.79 -12.73 -6.05
CA GLY A 189 -3.14 -11.60 -6.70
C GLY A 189 -1.89 -12.01 -7.49
N VAL A 190 -1.85 -11.63 -8.74
CA VAL A 190 -0.74 -11.90 -9.67
C VAL A 190 -0.01 -10.60 -9.96
N GLY A 191 1.23 -10.47 -9.49
CA GLY A 191 2.11 -9.35 -9.85
C GLY A 191 2.68 -9.51 -11.27
N GLU A 192 3.18 -8.44 -11.87
CA GLU A 192 3.75 -8.47 -13.22
C GLU A 192 4.89 -9.48 -13.36
N ASP A 193 5.75 -9.56 -12.37
CA ASP A 193 6.90 -10.49 -12.31
C ASP A 193 6.48 -11.95 -12.06
N ALA A 194 5.27 -12.18 -11.54
CA ALA A 194 4.72 -13.50 -11.23
C ALA A 194 3.90 -14.10 -12.37
N VAL A 195 3.53 -13.36 -13.42
CA VAL A 195 2.66 -13.82 -14.51
C VAL A 195 3.19 -15.10 -15.17
N ALA A 196 4.46 -15.12 -15.54
CA ALA A 196 5.08 -16.28 -16.21
C ALA A 196 5.08 -17.52 -15.30
N LEU A 197 5.43 -17.35 -14.02
CA LEU A 197 5.43 -18.43 -13.03
C LEU A 197 4.02 -18.96 -12.77
N THR A 198 3.03 -18.07 -12.73
CA THR A 198 1.62 -18.44 -12.55
C THR A 198 1.11 -19.28 -13.71
N ARG A 199 1.40 -18.86 -14.96
CA ARG A 199 1.05 -19.64 -16.17
C ARG A 199 1.72 -21.02 -16.17
N ASP A 200 3.00 -21.10 -15.83
CA ASP A 200 3.74 -22.35 -15.66
C ASP A 200 3.12 -23.26 -14.59
N GLY A 201 2.66 -22.67 -13.49
CA GLY A 201 1.92 -23.39 -12.45
C GLY A 201 0.62 -24.02 -12.95
N VAL A 202 -0.18 -23.29 -13.72
CA VAL A 202 -1.41 -23.81 -14.34
C VAL A 202 -1.07 -24.92 -15.34
N GLN A 203 -0.05 -24.73 -16.17
CA GLN A 203 0.39 -25.75 -17.13
C GLN A 203 0.79 -27.04 -16.43
N LYS A 204 1.58 -27.01 -15.37
CA LYS A 204 1.98 -28.20 -14.59
C LYS A 204 0.79 -28.93 -13.99
N GLN A 205 -0.22 -28.22 -13.54
CA GLN A 205 -1.45 -28.83 -13.03
C GLN A 205 -2.24 -29.52 -14.15
N LEU A 206 -2.30 -28.92 -15.34
CA LEU A 206 -2.90 -29.55 -16.52
C LEU A 206 -2.11 -30.79 -16.98
N GLU A 207 -0.78 -30.72 -16.98
CA GLU A 207 0.08 -31.84 -17.37
C GLU A 207 -0.11 -33.07 -16.47
N ALA A 208 -0.45 -32.86 -15.19
CA ALA A 208 -0.71 -33.94 -14.23
C ALA A 208 -2.04 -34.67 -14.45
N LEU A 209 -2.96 -34.15 -15.29
CA LEU A 209 -4.25 -34.77 -15.57
C LEU A 209 -4.10 -35.98 -16.48
N ASP A 210 -4.91 -37.00 -16.25
CA ASP A 210 -5.07 -38.17 -17.13
C ASP A 210 -6.14 -37.90 -18.20
N VAL A 211 -5.84 -36.95 -19.09
CA VAL A 211 -6.68 -36.57 -20.23
C VAL A 211 -5.81 -36.39 -21.47
N PRO A 212 -6.37 -36.48 -22.71
CA PRO A 212 -5.62 -36.23 -23.94
C PRO A 212 -4.87 -34.93 -23.94
N ASP A 213 -3.67 -34.88 -24.48
CA ASP A 213 -2.80 -33.70 -24.51
C ASP A 213 -3.45 -32.53 -25.25
N VAL A 214 -4.27 -32.78 -26.25
CA VAL A 214 -5.04 -31.73 -26.93
C VAL A 214 -5.97 -30.97 -25.96
N CYS A 215 -6.62 -31.67 -25.01
CA CYS A 215 -7.45 -31.04 -24.01
C CYS A 215 -6.62 -30.13 -23.12
N LYS A 216 -5.43 -30.58 -22.67
CA LYS A 216 -4.49 -29.78 -21.87
C LYS A 216 -4.03 -28.54 -22.61
N GLN A 217 -3.62 -28.72 -23.88
CA GLN A 217 -3.16 -27.62 -24.73
C GLN A 217 -4.25 -26.61 -25.01
N MET A 218 -5.47 -27.05 -25.34
CA MET A 218 -6.59 -26.16 -25.60
C MET A 218 -7.08 -25.45 -24.35
N ALA A 219 -7.05 -26.10 -23.20
CA ALA A 219 -7.35 -25.45 -21.92
C ALA A 219 -6.29 -24.42 -21.51
N MET A 220 -5.02 -24.61 -21.90
CA MET A 220 -3.94 -23.65 -21.59
C MET A 220 -3.95 -22.40 -22.48
N LYS A 221 -4.50 -22.48 -23.70
CA LYS A 221 -4.47 -21.35 -24.65
C LYS A 221 -5.04 -20.04 -24.08
N PRO A 222 -6.26 -19.96 -23.54
CA PRO A 222 -6.79 -18.72 -23.00
C PRO A 222 -6.02 -18.24 -21.75
N ILE A 223 -5.46 -19.18 -20.97
CA ILE A 223 -4.60 -18.83 -19.84
C ILE A 223 -3.34 -18.10 -20.32
N THR A 224 -2.69 -18.63 -21.35
CA THR A 224 -1.52 -17.99 -21.94
C THR A 224 -1.85 -16.61 -22.54
N LYS A 225 -3.04 -16.46 -23.10
CA LYS A 225 -3.45 -15.24 -23.80
C LYS A 225 -3.95 -14.15 -22.85
N TYR A 226 -4.73 -14.51 -21.85
CA TYR A 226 -5.52 -13.55 -21.06
C TYR A 226 -5.13 -13.44 -19.59
N LEU A 227 -4.45 -14.45 -18.99
CA LEU A 227 -3.97 -14.33 -17.63
C LEU A 227 -2.81 -13.34 -17.59
N ASN A 228 -3.03 -12.20 -16.96
CA ASN A 228 -2.05 -11.14 -16.75
C ASN A 228 -2.03 -10.72 -15.27
N ALA A 229 -1.23 -9.72 -14.95
CA ALA A 229 -1.18 -9.17 -13.61
C ALA A 229 -2.53 -8.52 -13.24
N ASN A 230 -2.98 -8.78 -12.01
CA ASN A 230 -4.11 -8.10 -11.39
C ASN A 230 -3.73 -7.46 -10.05
N LEU A 231 -2.44 -7.50 -9.68
CA LEU A 231 -1.89 -6.87 -8.50
C LEU A 231 -1.07 -5.67 -8.96
N LEU A 232 -1.62 -4.47 -8.74
CA LEU A 232 -1.05 -3.21 -9.19
C LEU A 232 -0.47 -2.42 -8.02
N TYR A 233 0.59 -1.67 -8.28
CA TYR A 233 1.13 -0.72 -7.31
C TYR A 233 0.06 0.31 -6.95
N ASP A 234 -0.20 0.44 -5.65
CA ASP A 234 -1.15 1.38 -5.09
C ASP A 234 -0.38 2.55 -4.48
N GLU A 235 -0.32 3.65 -5.23
CA GLU A 235 0.41 4.85 -4.82
C GLU A 235 -0.22 5.48 -3.58
N ASP A 236 -1.56 5.58 -3.55
CA ASP A 236 -2.30 6.21 -2.45
C ASP A 236 -2.12 5.41 -1.16
N ALA A 237 -2.29 4.09 -1.21
CA ALA A 237 -2.08 3.23 -0.05
C ALA A 237 -0.61 3.20 0.41
N THR A 238 0.34 3.32 -0.53
CA THR A 238 1.77 3.40 -0.20
C THR A 238 2.09 4.71 0.52
N GLU A 239 1.56 5.84 0.03
CA GLU A 239 1.76 7.14 0.67
C GLU A 239 1.06 7.20 2.04
N GLU A 240 -0.14 6.66 2.17
CA GLU A 240 -0.81 6.54 3.47
C GLU A 240 0.01 5.72 4.48
N ALA A 241 0.59 4.61 4.04
CA ALA A 241 1.47 3.79 4.87
C ALA A 241 2.75 4.54 5.27
N ARG A 242 3.32 5.36 4.37
CA ARG A 242 4.47 6.22 4.62
C ARG A 242 4.15 7.32 5.62
N ASP A 243 3.03 8.01 5.43
CA ASP A 243 2.58 9.07 6.34
C ASP A 243 2.28 8.50 7.73
N LYS A 244 1.70 7.32 7.80
CA LYS A 244 1.49 6.62 9.08
C LYS A 244 2.82 6.28 9.75
N ALA A 245 3.76 5.71 9.02
CA ALA A 245 5.09 5.37 9.56
C ALA A 245 5.84 6.62 10.08
N GLU A 246 5.71 7.76 9.40
CA GLU A 246 6.26 9.04 9.82
C GLU A 246 5.59 9.56 11.11
N ASN A 247 4.26 9.48 11.19
CA ASN A 247 3.49 9.94 12.34
C ASN A 247 3.66 9.06 13.59
N ASP A 248 3.97 7.78 13.42
CA ASP A 248 4.20 6.83 14.51
C ASP A 248 5.60 6.99 15.15
N VAL A 249 6.47 7.85 14.58
CA VAL A 249 7.81 8.11 15.14
C VAL A 249 7.68 8.87 16.43
N THR A 250 8.27 8.31 17.49
CA THR A 250 8.39 9.02 18.78
C THR A 250 9.46 10.10 18.68
N PRO A 251 9.17 11.38 18.99
CA PRO A 251 10.14 12.45 18.95
C PRO A 251 11.36 12.18 19.84
N VAL A 252 12.52 12.55 19.36
CA VAL A 252 13.75 12.57 20.16
C VAL A 252 13.75 13.81 21.03
N VAL A 253 13.89 13.63 22.34
CA VAL A 253 13.84 14.76 23.26
C VAL A 253 15.06 14.77 24.19
N TYR A 254 15.61 15.96 24.44
CA TYR A 254 16.53 16.18 25.55
C TYR A 254 15.69 16.47 26.79
N LYS A 255 15.85 15.64 27.83
CA LYS A 255 15.21 15.84 29.13
C LYS A 255 15.93 16.95 29.90
N LYS A 256 15.24 17.60 30.82
CA LYS A 256 15.85 18.59 31.72
C LYS A 256 17.10 18.02 32.42
N GLY A 257 18.22 18.74 32.30
CA GLY A 257 19.52 18.33 32.84
C GLY A 257 20.33 17.41 31.94
N GLN A 258 19.78 16.93 30.83
CA GLN A 258 20.54 16.10 29.85
C GLN A 258 21.55 16.97 29.10
N VAL A 259 22.73 16.43 28.85
CA VAL A 259 23.80 17.11 28.11
C VAL A 259 23.43 17.18 26.64
N ILE A 260 23.41 18.39 26.08
CA ILE A 260 23.25 18.66 24.64
C ILE A 260 24.61 18.69 23.95
N VAL A 261 25.56 19.45 24.51
CA VAL A 261 26.94 19.55 24.01
C VAL A 261 27.89 19.25 25.14
N LYS A 262 28.87 18.40 24.92
CA LYS A 262 29.90 18.09 25.93
C LYS A 262 31.04 19.09 25.82
N SER A 263 31.66 19.38 26.97
CA SER A 263 32.91 20.15 27.03
C SER A 263 33.98 19.53 26.13
N GLY A 264 34.62 20.36 25.31
CA GLY A 264 35.68 19.94 24.41
C GLY A 264 35.21 19.32 23.07
N GLU A 265 33.91 19.17 22.84
CA GLU A 265 33.34 18.75 21.55
C GLU A 265 32.86 19.96 20.75
N GLU A 266 32.98 19.90 19.42
CA GLU A 266 32.44 20.95 18.54
C GLU A 266 30.92 20.93 18.49
N VAL A 267 30.30 22.11 18.56
CA VAL A 267 28.84 22.27 18.41
C VAL A 267 28.44 21.96 16.98
N THR A 268 27.59 20.95 16.79
CA THR A 268 27.00 20.62 15.47
C THR A 268 25.85 21.57 15.13
N GLU A 269 25.45 21.60 13.84
CA GLU A 269 24.28 22.38 13.37
C GLU A 269 23.02 21.97 14.12
N ASP A 270 22.79 20.67 14.31
CA ASP A 270 21.61 20.13 15.00
C ASP A 270 21.59 20.55 16.48
N GLN A 271 22.73 20.42 17.18
CA GLN A 271 22.86 20.87 18.56
C GLN A 271 22.68 22.39 18.68
N PHE A 272 23.20 23.16 17.73
CA PHE A 272 23.02 24.62 17.71
C PHE A 272 21.55 24.99 17.55
N ALA A 273 20.81 24.33 16.67
CA ALA A 273 19.37 24.53 16.51
C ALA A 273 18.60 24.26 17.81
N VAL A 274 18.94 23.20 18.53
CA VAL A 274 18.35 22.90 19.86
C VAL A 274 18.65 24.01 20.86
N LEU A 275 19.90 24.51 20.89
CA LEU A 275 20.28 25.66 21.79
C LEU A 275 19.55 26.93 21.42
N GLN A 276 19.27 27.19 20.13
CA GLN A 276 18.46 28.34 19.70
C GLN A 276 17.00 28.22 20.20
N ILE A 277 16.37 27.02 20.04
CA ILE A 277 15.02 26.76 20.53
C ILE A 277 14.94 26.99 22.05
N LEU A 278 16.00 26.69 22.77
CA LEU A 278 16.11 26.91 24.22
C LEU A 278 16.40 28.39 24.60
N GLY A 279 16.75 29.22 23.61
CA GLY A 279 17.18 30.62 23.85
C GLY A 279 18.54 30.73 24.54
N MET A 280 19.40 29.74 24.38
CA MET A 280 20.71 29.67 25.02
C MET A 280 21.85 30.20 24.14
N VAL A 281 21.58 30.44 22.86
CA VAL A 281 22.50 31.09 21.90
C VAL A 281 21.74 32.15 21.12
N ALA A 282 22.46 33.17 20.63
CA ALA A 282 21.88 34.19 19.76
C ALA A 282 21.60 33.60 18.38
N GLY A 283 20.44 33.95 17.80
CA GLY A 283 20.06 33.55 16.43
C GLY A 283 20.71 34.46 15.39
#